data_52b78af166b4ca8dd12aa38d737d6ed9
#
_entry.id   52b78af166b4ca8dd12aa38d737d6ed9
#
_cell.length_a   1.000
_cell.length_b   1.000
_cell.length_c   1.000
_cell.angle_alpha   90.00
_cell.angle_beta   90.00
_cell.angle_gamma   90.00
#
_symmetry.space_group_name_H-M   'P 1'
#
loop_
_entity.id
_entity.type
_entity.pdbx_description
1 polymer ?
#
loop_
_entity_poly.entity_id
_entity_poly.type
_entity_poly.pdbx_seq_one_letter_code
_entity_poly.pdbx_strand_id
1 'polypeptide(L)'
;MENQCLHTALPPKLYVTVIHGEETRVHPSDLHWHLGDLLKNKDAADLTFQVGGQTLSAHRCVLAARSSVFKAELLGSMQESSAASPIEIRDMEADVFKSLLHFIYTDSVRPVLDVVMASHLLVAADRYNIMRLKQICEEKLCNHIDSNMVATYLALAEQHGFSRLKEACFQFLASPSNLEAMMASDGYEHLKSSCPSVLKELIARIMPAELNTAKDIIM
;
A
#
# COMPACT_ATOMS: atom_id res chain seq x y z
N MET A 1 12.89 40.66 12.13
CA MET A 1 13.22 40.18 10.77
C MET A 1 13.12 38.67 10.81
N GLU A 2 11.96 38.19 10.46
CA GLU A 2 11.62 36.76 10.51
C GLU A 2 12.04 36.09 9.19
N ASN A 3 12.98 35.17 9.27
CA ASN A 3 13.29 34.29 8.15
C ASN A 3 12.26 33.16 8.06
N GLN A 4 11.28 33.31 7.18
CA GLN A 4 10.42 32.24 6.75
C GLN A 4 11.23 31.29 5.87
N CYS A 5 11.60 30.13 6.41
CA CYS A 5 12.08 29.00 5.61
C CYS A 5 10.89 28.41 4.83
N LEU A 6 10.79 28.76 3.55
CA LEU A 6 9.95 28.07 2.58
C LEU A 6 10.51 26.67 2.36
N HIS A 7 9.89 25.66 2.95
CA HIS A 7 10.10 24.26 2.56
C HIS A 7 9.44 24.01 1.19
N THR A 8 10.14 24.37 0.13
CA THR A 8 9.83 23.85 -1.20
C THR A 8 10.34 22.41 -1.26
N ALA A 9 9.41 21.48 -1.38
CA ALA A 9 9.74 20.08 -1.66
C ALA A 9 10.55 20.00 -2.97
N LEU A 10 11.83 19.68 -2.84
CA LEU A 10 12.70 19.44 -3.99
C LEU A 10 12.22 18.20 -4.76
N PRO A 11 12.17 18.25 -6.11
CA PRO A 11 11.89 17.06 -6.90
C PRO A 11 12.94 15.98 -6.61
N PRO A 12 12.57 14.70 -6.66
CA PRO A 12 13.48 13.63 -6.30
C PRO A 12 14.67 13.58 -7.25
N LYS A 13 15.88 13.74 -6.67
CA LYS A 13 17.15 13.22 -7.16
C LYS A 13 17.93 14.08 -8.16
N LEU A 14 18.45 15.16 -7.68
CA LEU A 14 19.71 15.68 -8.25
C LEU A 14 20.83 15.44 -7.21
N TYR A 15 21.72 14.50 -7.47
CA TYR A 15 22.95 14.37 -6.68
C TYR A 15 24.01 15.31 -7.28
N VAL A 16 24.44 16.30 -6.51
CA VAL A 16 25.54 17.18 -6.90
C VAL A 16 26.77 16.69 -6.14
N THR A 17 27.77 16.21 -6.86
CA THR A 17 29.10 15.91 -6.29
C THR A 17 30.04 17.01 -6.70
N VAL A 18 30.59 17.75 -5.73
CA VAL A 18 31.62 18.76 -5.98
C VAL A 18 32.97 18.07 -5.99
N ILE A 19 33.64 18.04 -7.16
CA ILE A 19 35.03 17.58 -7.32
C ILE A 19 35.81 18.77 -7.84
N HIS A 20 36.83 19.23 -7.08
CA HIS A 20 37.77 20.31 -7.47
C HIS A 20 37.13 21.66 -7.85
N GLY A 21 36.03 22.06 -7.18
CA GLY A 21 35.41 23.36 -7.42
C GLY A 21 34.52 23.47 -8.66
N GLU A 22 34.36 22.40 -9.46
CA GLU A 22 33.40 22.33 -10.55
C GLU A 22 32.19 21.45 -10.12
N GLU A 23 30.99 21.99 -10.26
CA GLU A 23 29.75 21.23 -10.06
C GLU A 23 29.53 20.27 -11.23
N THR A 24 29.87 19.00 -11.04
CA THR A 24 29.52 17.96 -12.02
C THR A 24 28.08 17.50 -11.77
N ARG A 25 27.20 17.79 -12.70
CA ARG A 25 25.83 17.25 -12.69
C ARG A 25 25.86 15.78 -13.08
N VAL A 26 25.71 14.89 -12.10
CA VAL A 26 25.51 13.47 -12.35
C VAL A 26 24.05 13.25 -12.75
N HIS A 27 23.81 12.56 -13.87
CA HIS A 27 22.45 12.20 -14.28
C HIS A 27 21.77 11.32 -13.20
N PRO A 28 20.45 11.44 -13.01
CA PRO A 28 19.71 10.52 -12.16
C PRO A 28 19.95 9.07 -12.58
N SER A 29 19.89 8.14 -11.60
CA SER A 29 20.04 6.72 -11.90
C SER A 29 18.96 6.24 -12.88
N ASP A 30 19.37 5.50 -13.89
CA ASP A 30 18.53 4.87 -14.92
C ASP A 30 18.25 3.39 -14.64
N LEU A 31 18.74 2.86 -13.51
CA LEU A 31 18.60 1.46 -13.12
C LEU A 31 17.13 0.99 -13.16
N HIS A 32 16.21 1.84 -12.73
CA HIS A 32 14.79 1.53 -12.74
C HIS A 32 14.21 1.36 -14.16
N TRP A 33 14.77 2.06 -15.17
CA TRP A 33 14.41 1.85 -16.56
C TRP A 33 14.89 0.50 -17.06
N HIS A 34 16.16 0.16 -16.83
CA HIS A 34 16.75 -1.10 -17.24
C HIS A 34 16.04 -2.31 -16.60
N LEU A 35 15.73 -2.24 -15.31
CA LEU A 35 14.95 -3.29 -14.66
C LEU A 35 13.51 -3.35 -15.15
N GLY A 36 12.88 -2.21 -15.46
CA GLY A 36 11.57 -2.15 -16.06
C GLY A 36 11.54 -2.80 -17.46
N ASP A 37 12.56 -2.55 -18.29
CA ASP A 37 12.70 -3.18 -19.60
C ASP A 37 12.96 -4.68 -19.47
N LEU A 38 13.75 -5.12 -18.49
CA LEU A 38 13.95 -6.54 -18.20
C LEU A 38 12.64 -7.27 -17.89
N LEU A 39 11.76 -6.66 -17.08
CA LEU A 39 10.43 -7.20 -16.80
C LEU A 39 9.56 -7.26 -18.06
N LYS A 40 9.59 -6.19 -18.88
CA LYS A 40 8.76 -6.06 -20.08
C LYS A 40 9.18 -7.03 -21.17
N ASN A 41 10.48 -7.16 -21.42
CA ASN A 41 11.05 -8.01 -22.48
C ASN A 41 11.06 -9.49 -22.08
N LYS A 42 10.99 -9.79 -20.77
CA LYS A 42 11.05 -11.16 -20.21
C LYS A 42 12.38 -11.88 -20.50
N ASP A 43 13.45 -11.13 -20.77
CA ASP A 43 14.76 -11.70 -21.07
C ASP A 43 15.29 -12.50 -19.88
N ALA A 44 15.59 -13.80 -20.09
CA ALA A 44 16.03 -14.73 -19.06
C ALA A 44 15.05 -14.91 -17.86
N ALA A 45 13.76 -14.65 -18.06
CA ALA A 45 12.76 -14.91 -17.02
C ALA A 45 12.73 -16.40 -16.67
N ASP A 46 12.85 -16.69 -15.37
CA ASP A 46 12.95 -18.06 -14.82
C ASP A 46 11.74 -18.44 -13.95
N LEU A 47 10.74 -17.55 -13.89
CA LEU A 47 9.48 -17.77 -13.19
C LEU A 47 8.29 -17.41 -14.06
N THR A 48 7.21 -18.17 -13.88
CA THR A 48 5.92 -17.91 -14.50
C THR A 48 4.84 -17.95 -13.44
N PHE A 49 3.99 -16.92 -13.40
CA PHE A 49 2.82 -16.84 -12.55
C PHE A 49 1.54 -16.93 -13.36
N GLN A 50 0.55 -17.62 -12.81
CA GLN A 50 -0.82 -17.65 -13.34
C GLN A 50 -1.72 -16.84 -12.40
N VAL A 51 -2.24 -15.72 -12.89
CA VAL A 51 -3.02 -14.76 -12.09
C VAL A 51 -4.25 -14.33 -12.88
N GLY A 52 -5.45 -14.58 -12.37
CA GLY A 52 -6.70 -14.17 -13.03
C GLY A 52 -6.79 -14.63 -14.50
N GLY A 53 -6.29 -15.82 -14.82
CA GLY A 53 -6.26 -16.37 -16.18
C GLY A 53 -5.15 -15.81 -17.09
N GLN A 54 -4.30 -14.93 -16.58
CA GLN A 54 -3.16 -14.36 -17.31
C GLN A 54 -1.84 -14.95 -16.86
N THR A 55 -0.93 -15.14 -17.82
CA THR A 55 0.43 -15.64 -17.58
C THR A 55 1.41 -14.48 -17.52
N LEU A 56 2.12 -14.34 -16.39
CA LEU A 56 3.08 -13.30 -16.12
C LEU A 56 4.45 -13.90 -15.83
N SER A 57 5.48 -13.40 -16.50
CA SER A 57 6.87 -13.87 -16.32
C SER A 57 7.63 -12.91 -15.40
N ALA A 58 8.57 -13.46 -14.62
CA ALA A 58 9.41 -12.67 -13.70
C ALA A 58 10.76 -13.36 -13.45
N HIS A 59 11.63 -12.71 -12.67
CA HIS A 59 12.97 -13.17 -12.34
C HIS A 59 13.04 -13.48 -10.84
N ARG A 60 13.33 -14.71 -10.50
CA ARG A 60 13.45 -15.22 -9.12
C ARG A 60 14.38 -14.35 -8.27
N CYS A 61 15.54 -13.99 -8.79
CA CYS A 61 16.51 -13.19 -8.06
C CYS A 61 16.01 -11.79 -7.73
N VAL A 62 15.26 -11.14 -8.64
CA VAL A 62 14.71 -9.79 -8.41
C VAL A 62 13.61 -9.84 -7.35
N LEU A 63 12.69 -10.81 -7.46
CA LEU A 63 11.61 -10.96 -6.48
C LEU A 63 12.15 -11.27 -5.09
N ALA A 64 13.09 -12.20 -4.98
CA ALA A 64 13.70 -12.59 -3.71
C ALA A 64 14.53 -11.47 -3.08
N ALA A 65 15.16 -10.62 -3.89
CA ALA A 65 15.91 -9.47 -3.39
C ALA A 65 15.01 -8.36 -2.80
N ARG A 66 13.77 -8.25 -3.31
CA ARG A 66 12.84 -7.15 -2.96
C ARG A 66 11.76 -7.54 -1.95
N SER A 67 11.49 -8.82 -1.79
CA SER A 67 10.43 -9.37 -0.93
C SER A 67 10.95 -10.53 -0.09
N SER A 68 10.83 -10.40 1.21
CA SER A 68 11.17 -11.49 2.13
C SER A 68 10.23 -12.70 1.97
N VAL A 69 8.97 -12.46 1.58
CA VAL A 69 8.00 -13.51 1.30
C VAL A 69 8.40 -14.27 0.05
N PHE A 70 8.63 -13.58 -1.07
CA PHE A 70 9.13 -14.23 -2.28
C PHE A 70 10.49 -14.91 -2.06
N LYS A 71 11.35 -14.33 -1.23
CA LYS A 71 12.62 -14.98 -0.87
C LYS A 71 12.39 -16.33 -0.19
N ALA A 72 11.48 -16.37 0.77
CA ALA A 72 11.15 -17.62 1.48
C ALA A 72 10.45 -18.64 0.55
N GLU A 73 9.51 -18.17 -0.27
CA GLU A 73 8.75 -19.04 -1.20
C GLU A 73 9.60 -19.57 -2.35
N LEU A 74 10.51 -18.76 -2.90
CA LEU A 74 11.23 -19.10 -4.11
C LEU A 74 12.62 -19.67 -3.87
N LEU A 75 13.25 -19.42 -2.71
CA LEU A 75 14.60 -19.86 -2.37
C LEU A 75 14.64 -20.78 -1.14
N GLY A 76 13.48 -21.07 -0.52
CA GLY A 76 13.39 -21.99 0.62
C GLY A 76 13.68 -23.43 0.21
N SER A 77 14.23 -24.23 1.15
CA SER A 77 14.68 -25.60 0.95
C SER A 77 13.60 -26.62 0.58
N MET A 78 12.34 -26.24 0.49
CA MET A 78 11.21 -27.11 0.10
C MET A 78 10.89 -27.12 -1.40
N GLN A 79 11.61 -26.38 -2.23
CA GLN A 79 11.38 -26.35 -3.68
C GLN A 79 12.44 -27.11 -4.47
N GLU A 80 12.48 -28.44 -4.30
CA GLU A 80 13.18 -29.32 -5.25
C GLU A 80 12.35 -29.60 -6.52
N SER A 81 11.16 -29.04 -6.68
CA SER A 81 10.31 -29.39 -7.82
C SER A 81 9.73 -28.18 -8.53
N SER A 82 10.06 -28.14 -9.77
CA SER A 82 9.40 -27.52 -10.92
C SER A 82 9.70 -26.04 -11.21
N ALA A 83 10.85 -25.82 -11.85
CA ALA A 83 11.00 -24.72 -12.80
C ALA A 83 10.00 -24.80 -14.00
N ALA A 84 9.15 -25.83 -14.04
CA ALA A 84 8.32 -26.16 -15.20
C ALA A 84 6.83 -25.81 -15.04
N SER A 85 6.31 -25.60 -13.82
CA SER A 85 4.88 -25.26 -13.65
C SER A 85 4.66 -23.83 -13.17
N PRO A 86 3.68 -23.11 -13.74
CA PRO A 86 3.34 -21.77 -13.30
C PRO A 86 2.91 -21.74 -11.83
N ILE A 87 3.34 -20.73 -11.10
CA ILE A 87 2.89 -20.48 -9.73
C ILE A 87 1.53 -19.81 -9.79
N GLU A 88 0.52 -20.45 -9.23
CA GLU A 88 -0.83 -19.92 -9.20
C GLU A 88 -0.99 -18.87 -8.08
N ILE A 89 -1.37 -17.66 -8.44
CA ILE A 89 -1.74 -16.59 -7.49
C ILE A 89 -3.26 -16.50 -7.47
N ARG A 90 -3.83 -16.89 -6.35
CA ARG A 90 -5.27 -16.80 -6.09
C ARG A 90 -5.59 -15.52 -5.32
N ASP A 91 -6.83 -15.11 -5.37
CA ASP A 91 -7.37 -13.96 -4.62
C ASP A 91 -6.65 -12.63 -4.93
N MET A 92 -6.21 -12.48 -6.19
CA MET A 92 -5.63 -11.23 -6.68
C MET A 92 -5.92 -11.06 -8.16
N GLU A 93 -6.28 -9.84 -8.55
CA GLU A 93 -6.46 -9.49 -9.96
C GLU A 93 -5.12 -9.36 -10.69
N ALA A 94 -5.12 -9.73 -11.97
CA ALA A 94 -3.91 -9.71 -12.78
C ALA A 94 -3.27 -8.32 -12.86
N ASP A 95 -4.06 -7.26 -12.92
CA ASP A 95 -3.56 -5.88 -13.02
C ASP A 95 -2.97 -5.37 -11.71
N VAL A 96 -3.47 -5.85 -10.56
CA VAL A 96 -2.86 -5.61 -9.25
C VAL A 96 -1.49 -6.27 -9.18
N PHE A 97 -1.40 -7.55 -9.58
CA PHE A 97 -0.13 -8.28 -9.56
C PHE A 97 0.89 -7.70 -10.56
N LYS A 98 0.46 -7.26 -11.75
CA LYS A 98 1.32 -6.53 -12.70
C LYS A 98 1.87 -5.24 -12.11
N SER A 99 1.03 -4.50 -11.39
CA SER A 99 1.44 -3.24 -10.74
C SER A 99 2.40 -3.50 -9.58
N LEU A 100 2.20 -4.59 -8.83
CA LEU A 100 3.13 -5.07 -7.80
C LEU A 100 4.49 -5.44 -8.42
N LEU A 101 4.51 -6.24 -9.50
CA LEU A 101 5.73 -6.60 -10.21
C LEU A 101 6.44 -5.34 -10.74
N HIS A 102 5.70 -4.43 -11.37
CA HIS A 102 6.28 -3.18 -11.84
C HIS A 102 6.98 -2.42 -10.71
N PHE A 103 6.35 -2.29 -9.55
CA PHE A 103 6.97 -1.63 -8.39
C PHE A 103 8.21 -2.37 -7.89
N ILE A 104 8.18 -3.70 -7.82
CA ILE A 104 9.34 -4.50 -7.39
C ILE A 104 10.56 -4.23 -8.26
N TYR A 105 10.38 -4.09 -9.57
CA TYR A 105 11.47 -3.84 -10.52
C TYR A 105 11.91 -2.38 -10.57
N THR A 106 10.97 -1.44 -10.55
CA THR A 106 11.25 -0.03 -10.85
C THR A 106 11.27 0.88 -9.63
N ASP A 107 10.81 0.40 -8.46
CA ASP A 107 10.57 1.18 -7.24
C ASP A 107 9.64 2.39 -7.46
N SER A 108 8.81 2.32 -8.50
CA SER A 108 7.86 3.38 -8.88
C SER A 108 6.46 2.83 -9.07
N VAL A 109 5.47 3.63 -8.69
CA VAL A 109 4.07 3.38 -9.04
C VAL A 109 3.76 4.00 -10.39
N ARG A 110 2.74 3.48 -11.10
CA ARG A 110 2.29 4.10 -12.35
C ARG A 110 1.87 5.55 -12.10
N PRO A 111 2.02 6.45 -13.08
CA PRO A 111 1.77 7.88 -12.90
C PRO A 111 0.38 8.22 -12.38
N VAL A 112 -0.62 7.38 -12.69
CA VAL A 112 -2.00 7.53 -12.20
C VAL A 112 -2.34 6.32 -11.35
N LEU A 113 -2.07 6.41 -10.06
CA LEU A 113 -2.57 5.47 -9.07
C LEU A 113 -3.92 5.99 -8.56
N ASP A 114 -5.01 5.38 -8.99
CA ASP A 114 -6.34 5.67 -8.43
C ASP A 114 -6.52 5.01 -7.06
N VAL A 115 -7.58 5.39 -6.36
CA VAL A 115 -7.83 4.92 -4.98
C VAL A 115 -8.24 3.45 -4.93
N VAL A 116 -8.90 2.93 -5.97
CA VAL A 116 -9.32 1.53 -6.04
C VAL A 116 -8.07 0.65 -6.21
N MET A 117 -7.22 0.98 -7.18
CA MET A 117 -5.96 0.26 -7.36
C MET A 117 -5.05 0.40 -6.13
N ALA A 118 -5.02 1.56 -5.46
CA ALA A 118 -4.24 1.76 -4.25
C ALA A 118 -4.70 0.86 -3.10
N SER A 119 -6.00 0.62 -2.93
CA SER A 119 -6.53 -0.27 -1.90
C SER A 119 -6.12 -1.73 -2.15
N HIS A 120 -6.24 -2.21 -3.39
CA HIS A 120 -5.81 -3.56 -3.76
C HIS A 120 -4.29 -3.73 -3.66
N LEU A 121 -3.51 -2.73 -4.09
CA LEU A 121 -2.05 -2.75 -3.97
C LEU A 121 -1.58 -2.67 -2.52
N LEU A 122 -2.32 -2.01 -1.63
CA LEU A 122 -2.01 -1.96 -0.20
C LEU A 122 -2.01 -3.38 0.39
N VAL A 123 -3.06 -4.16 0.09
CA VAL A 123 -3.18 -5.56 0.52
C VAL A 123 -2.08 -6.43 -0.10
N ALA A 124 -1.82 -6.25 -1.40
CA ALA A 124 -0.76 -6.98 -2.08
C ALA A 124 0.62 -6.65 -1.52
N ALA A 125 0.90 -5.38 -1.26
CA ALA A 125 2.16 -4.92 -0.68
C ALA A 125 2.39 -5.47 0.74
N ASP A 126 1.34 -5.55 1.53
CA ASP A 126 1.36 -6.17 2.86
C ASP A 126 1.65 -7.68 2.75
N ARG A 127 0.90 -8.41 1.91
CA ARG A 127 1.05 -9.85 1.67
C ARG A 127 2.49 -10.23 1.28
N TYR A 128 3.11 -9.44 0.39
CA TYR A 128 4.48 -9.70 -0.09
C TYR A 128 5.56 -8.91 0.65
N ASN A 129 5.20 -8.23 1.75
CA ASN A 129 6.11 -7.44 2.59
C ASN A 129 6.92 -6.40 1.78
N ILE A 130 6.26 -5.64 0.92
CA ILE A 130 6.84 -4.54 0.15
C ILE A 130 6.55 -3.22 0.89
N MET A 131 7.31 -2.95 1.95
CA MET A 131 7.02 -1.87 2.90
C MET A 131 6.87 -0.49 2.26
N ARG A 132 7.73 -0.14 1.28
CA ARG A 132 7.67 1.16 0.62
C ARG A 132 6.38 1.32 -0.21
N LEU A 133 5.95 0.27 -0.93
CA LEU A 133 4.69 0.29 -1.68
C LEU A 133 3.50 0.39 -0.73
N LYS A 134 3.53 -0.35 0.39
CA LYS A 134 2.52 -0.26 1.46
C LYS A 134 2.36 1.19 1.94
N GLN A 135 3.46 1.86 2.27
CA GLN A 135 3.45 3.26 2.72
C GLN A 135 2.87 4.22 1.66
N ILE A 136 3.24 4.06 0.38
CA ILE A 136 2.74 4.88 -0.72
C ILE A 136 1.22 4.69 -0.90
N CYS A 137 0.75 3.45 -0.88
CA CYS A 137 -0.67 3.17 -1.02
C CYS A 137 -1.47 3.67 0.18
N GLU A 138 -0.98 3.44 1.40
CA GLU A 138 -1.62 3.92 2.63
C GLU A 138 -1.73 5.45 2.65
N GLU A 139 -0.65 6.16 2.28
CA GLU A 139 -0.65 7.62 2.16
C GLU A 139 -1.66 8.10 1.10
N LYS A 140 -1.72 7.42 -0.06
CA LYS A 140 -2.70 7.74 -1.10
C LYS A 140 -4.12 7.63 -0.57
N LEU A 141 -4.47 6.57 0.16
CA LEU A 141 -5.79 6.36 0.73
C LEU A 141 -6.09 7.40 1.82
N CYS A 142 -5.17 7.67 2.73
CA CYS A 142 -5.33 8.67 3.79
C CYS A 142 -5.64 10.08 3.22
N ASN A 143 -5.05 10.43 2.08
CA ASN A 143 -5.26 11.73 1.43
C ASN A 143 -6.56 11.82 0.61
N HIS A 144 -7.30 10.70 0.46
CA HIS A 144 -8.52 10.63 -0.36
C HIS A 144 -9.66 9.95 0.40
N ILE A 145 -9.80 10.25 1.69
CA ILE A 145 -10.92 9.75 2.50
C ILE A 145 -12.15 10.62 2.21
N ASP A 146 -13.25 9.98 1.87
CA ASP A 146 -14.57 10.60 1.75
C ASP A 146 -15.65 9.79 2.49
N SER A 147 -16.85 10.32 2.59
CA SER A 147 -17.94 9.69 3.33
C SER A 147 -18.43 8.36 2.74
N ASN A 148 -18.23 8.14 1.43
CA ASN A 148 -18.64 6.89 0.78
C ASN A 148 -17.60 5.78 0.99
N MET A 149 -16.31 6.15 1.05
CA MET A 149 -15.20 5.20 1.12
C MET A 149 -14.70 4.92 2.55
N VAL A 150 -14.95 5.83 3.50
CA VAL A 150 -14.41 5.73 4.86
C VAL A 150 -14.80 4.43 5.58
N ALA A 151 -16.01 3.94 5.39
CA ALA A 151 -16.47 2.68 5.98
C ALA A 151 -15.69 1.47 5.39
N THR A 152 -15.46 1.47 4.07
CA THR A 152 -14.64 0.47 3.38
C THR A 152 -13.19 0.51 3.84
N TYR A 153 -12.62 1.71 3.98
CA TYR A 153 -11.24 1.87 4.46
C TYR A 153 -11.08 1.45 5.93
N LEU A 154 -12.08 1.69 6.77
CA LEU A 154 -12.09 1.20 8.15
C LEU A 154 -12.12 -0.34 8.21
N ALA A 155 -12.98 -0.98 7.39
CA ALA A 155 -13.03 -2.43 7.31
C ALA A 155 -11.69 -3.01 6.82
N LEU A 156 -11.13 -2.44 5.77
CA LEU A 156 -9.83 -2.82 5.22
C LEU A 156 -8.71 -2.67 6.27
N ALA A 157 -8.69 -1.53 6.96
CA ALA A 157 -7.68 -1.23 7.97
C ALA A 157 -7.76 -2.16 9.18
N GLU A 158 -8.96 -2.54 9.60
CA GLU A 158 -9.18 -3.50 10.70
C GLU A 158 -8.75 -4.91 10.31
N GLN A 159 -9.15 -5.38 9.12
CA GLN A 159 -8.84 -6.72 8.63
C GLN A 159 -7.34 -6.98 8.45
N HIS A 160 -6.61 -5.95 8.02
CA HIS A 160 -5.19 -6.07 7.70
C HIS A 160 -4.25 -5.37 8.70
N GLY A 161 -4.80 -4.74 9.75
CA GLY A 161 -3.99 -4.06 10.76
C GLY A 161 -3.31 -2.77 10.27
N PHE A 162 -3.93 -2.02 9.34
CA PHE A 162 -3.40 -0.75 8.84
C PHE A 162 -3.74 0.39 9.79
N SER A 163 -2.95 0.51 10.85
CA SER A 163 -3.22 1.43 11.96
C SER A 163 -3.25 2.91 11.55
N ARG A 164 -2.38 3.32 10.62
CA ARG A 164 -2.33 4.69 10.11
C ARG A 164 -3.59 5.06 9.32
N LEU A 165 -4.05 4.16 8.44
CA LEU A 165 -5.29 4.36 7.67
C LEU A 165 -6.50 4.39 8.61
N LYS A 166 -6.55 3.48 9.59
CA LYS A 166 -7.60 3.43 10.62
C LYS A 166 -7.70 4.74 11.39
N GLU A 167 -6.56 5.27 11.83
CA GLU A 167 -6.50 6.54 12.56
C GLU A 167 -6.94 7.73 11.69
N ALA A 168 -6.51 7.79 10.43
CA ALA A 168 -6.94 8.82 9.49
C ALA A 168 -8.47 8.79 9.26
N CYS A 169 -9.05 7.60 9.16
CA CYS A 169 -10.50 7.43 9.06
C CYS A 169 -11.23 7.93 10.31
N PHE A 170 -10.72 7.63 11.51
CA PHE A 170 -11.31 8.15 12.75
C PHE A 170 -11.22 9.67 12.85
N GLN A 171 -10.11 10.27 12.44
CA GLN A 171 -9.96 11.72 12.39
C GLN A 171 -10.96 12.36 11.41
N PHE A 172 -11.20 11.75 10.26
CA PHE A 172 -12.22 12.20 9.31
C PHE A 172 -13.62 12.13 9.91
N LEU A 173 -13.95 11.07 10.65
CA LEU A 173 -15.24 10.84 11.29
C LEU A 173 -15.44 11.60 12.61
N ALA A 174 -14.44 12.34 13.09
CA ALA A 174 -14.59 13.22 14.24
C ALA A 174 -15.55 14.40 13.94
N SER A 175 -15.78 14.74 12.67
CA SER A 175 -16.81 15.69 12.25
C SER A 175 -18.18 15.03 12.24
N PRO A 176 -19.20 15.60 12.94
CA PRO A 176 -20.57 15.05 12.96
C PRO A 176 -21.18 14.88 11.57
N SER A 177 -20.96 15.85 10.66
CA SER A 177 -21.45 15.79 9.28
C SER A 177 -20.89 14.60 8.49
N ASN A 178 -19.59 14.31 8.67
CA ASN A 178 -18.94 13.16 8.01
C ASN A 178 -19.44 11.84 8.58
N LEU A 179 -19.69 11.80 9.90
CA LEU A 179 -20.25 10.63 10.56
C LEU A 179 -21.67 10.34 10.07
N GLU A 180 -22.54 11.34 10.01
CA GLU A 180 -23.89 11.20 9.48
C GLU A 180 -23.89 10.73 8.02
N ALA A 181 -23.04 11.32 7.18
CA ALA A 181 -22.92 10.94 5.79
C ALA A 181 -22.41 9.49 5.63
N MET A 182 -21.44 9.06 6.44
CA MET A 182 -20.97 7.67 6.45
C MET A 182 -22.09 6.71 6.87
N MET A 183 -22.85 7.04 7.92
CA MET A 183 -23.96 6.20 8.39
C MET A 183 -25.09 6.05 7.35
N ALA A 184 -25.23 7.00 6.43
CA ALA A 184 -26.18 6.96 5.32
C ALA A 184 -25.63 6.21 4.10
N SER A 185 -24.35 5.82 4.10
CA SER A 185 -23.70 5.13 2.96
C SER A 185 -23.95 3.61 3.00
N ASP A 186 -23.92 2.98 1.82
CA ASP A 186 -24.04 1.52 1.69
C ASP A 186 -22.90 0.77 2.42
N GLY A 187 -21.72 1.40 2.54
CA GLY A 187 -20.56 0.83 3.24
C GLY A 187 -20.77 0.66 4.74
N TYR A 188 -21.68 1.41 5.36
CA TYR A 188 -21.92 1.34 6.79
C TYR A 188 -22.51 -0.01 7.22
N GLU A 189 -23.49 -0.53 6.50
CA GLU A 189 -24.11 -1.84 6.84
C GLU A 189 -23.09 -2.97 6.70
N HIS A 190 -22.21 -2.88 5.70
CA HIS A 190 -21.10 -3.82 5.57
C HIS A 190 -20.11 -3.71 6.75
N LEU A 191 -19.69 -2.50 7.12
CA LEU A 191 -18.80 -2.27 8.27
C LEU A 191 -19.40 -2.80 9.57
N LYS A 192 -20.69 -2.56 9.80
CA LYS A 192 -21.43 -3.01 10.98
C LYS A 192 -21.47 -4.53 11.10
N SER A 193 -21.62 -5.23 9.98
CA SER A 193 -21.67 -6.69 9.95
C SER A 193 -20.30 -7.35 10.01
N SER A 194 -19.30 -6.77 9.31
CA SER A 194 -17.97 -7.37 9.17
C SER A 194 -16.99 -6.99 10.29
N CYS A 195 -17.07 -5.76 10.81
CA CYS A 195 -16.10 -5.21 11.77
C CYS A 195 -16.78 -4.45 12.93
N PRO A 196 -17.63 -5.10 13.76
CA PRO A 196 -18.33 -4.43 14.85
C PRO A 196 -17.39 -3.86 15.93
N SER A 197 -16.16 -4.36 16.05
CA SER A 197 -15.11 -3.85 16.92
C SER A 197 -14.75 -2.40 16.61
N VAL A 198 -14.66 -2.07 15.33
CA VAL A 198 -14.34 -0.71 14.85
C VAL A 198 -15.41 0.28 15.25
N LEU A 199 -16.68 -0.10 15.14
CA LEU A 199 -17.79 0.78 15.55
C LEU A 199 -17.80 1.02 17.05
N LYS A 200 -17.46 0.01 17.85
CA LYS A 200 -17.31 0.19 19.32
C LYS A 200 -16.18 1.16 19.65
N GLU A 201 -15.05 1.03 18.95
CA GLU A 201 -13.92 1.94 19.13
C GLU A 201 -14.27 3.36 18.69
N LEU A 202 -14.94 3.52 17.55
CA LEU A 202 -15.41 4.82 17.05
C LEU A 202 -16.34 5.49 18.06
N ILE A 203 -17.34 4.76 18.59
CA ILE A 203 -18.27 5.26 19.61
C ILE A 203 -17.49 5.69 20.86
N ALA A 204 -16.53 4.88 21.33
CA ALA A 204 -15.72 5.22 22.51
C ALA A 204 -14.88 6.48 22.33
N ARG A 205 -14.46 6.78 21.11
CA ARG A 205 -13.69 8.01 20.79
C ARG A 205 -14.56 9.26 20.67
N ILE A 206 -15.80 9.11 20.21
CA ILE A 206 -16.74 10.23 20.00
C ILE A 206 -17.49 10.59 21.29
N MET A 207 -17.72 9.60 22.17
CA MET A 207 -18.39 9.86 23.45
C MET A 207 -17.53 10.75 24.36
N PRO A 208 -18.09 11.84 24.94
CA PRO A 208 -17.38 12.67 25.91
C PRO A 208 -16.88 11.84 27.09
N ALA A 209 -15.70 12.18 27.59
CA ALA A 209 -15.08 11.49 28.74
C ALA A 209 -15.96 11.45 29.99
N GLU A 210 -16.89 12.39 30.14
CA GLU A 210 -17.86 12.47 31.25
C GLU A 210 -18.86 11.31 31.30
N LEU A 211 -19.14 10.65 30.16
CA LEU A 211 -20.02 9.47 30.11
C LEU A 211 -19.28 8.15 30.39
N ASN A 212 -17.95 8.14 30.26
CA ASN A 212 -17.13 6.97 30.55
C ASN A 212 -16.96 6.76 32.07
N THR A 213 -16.99 7.82 32.87
CA THR A 213 -16.93 7.73 34.33
C THR A 213 -18.21 7.22 34.99
N ALA A 214 -19.34 7.27 34.29
CA ALA A 214 -20.61 6.74 34.81
C ALA A 214 -20.70 5.20 34.79
N LYS A 215 -19.87 4.52 34.00
CA LYS A 215 -19.80 3.05 33.97
C LYS A 215 -19.06 2.45 35.16
N ASP A 216 -18.11 3.19 35.75
CA ASP A 216 -17.32 2.72 36.90
C ASP A 216 -18.06 2.92 38.25
N ILE A 217 -19.20 3.58 38.24
CA ILE A 217 -20.03 3.81 39.45
C ILE A 217 -21.19 2.80 39.58
N ILE A 218 -21.43 1.97 38.55
CA ILE A 218 -22.57 1.01 38.53
C ILE A 218 -22.11 -0.47 38.58
N MET A 219 -20.81 -0.70 38.79
CA MET A 219 -20.32 -2.06 39.14
C MET A 219 -19.95 -2.14 40.64
#